data_21b94125ec280e42e23b80828c0e1232
#
_entry.id   21b94125ec280e42e23b80828c0e1232
#
_cell.length_a   1.000
_cell.length_b   1.000
_cell.length_c   1.000
_cell.angle_alpha   90.00
_cell.angle_beta   90.00
_cell.angle_gamma   90.00
#
_symmetry.space_group_name_H-M   'P 1'
#
loop_
_entity.id
_entity.type
_entity.pdbx_description
1 polymer ?
#
loop_
_entity_poly.entity_id
_entity_poly.type
_entity_poly.pdbx_seq_one_letter_code
_entity_poly.pdbx_strand_id
1 'polypeptide(L)'
;MSDIWKEFSWLTISEAAAYLGVEAKAIRSWLKDVSLLALPSPEDGKLRIPQVFLVAAESEGDYRGPLEVLRGTLILLRDGGFSDAEAMNWMLSEDDSLGDTPLNALRAGRKKAVRRVAGALAL
;
A
#
# COMPACT_ATOMS: atom_id res chain seq x y z
N MET A 1 -13.59 -2.44 -14.95
CA MET A 1 -12.74 -2.94 -13.86
C MET A 1 -11.32 -2.43 -14.03
N SER A 2 -10.76 -1.88 -12.96
CA SER A 2 -9.38 -1.41 -12.99
C SER A 2 -8.42 -2.59 -13.00
N ASP A 3 -7.40 -2.52 -13.83
CA ASP A 3 -6.30 -3.46 -13.79
C ASP A 3 -5.13 -2.77 -13.06
N ILE A 4 -5.02 -3.03 -11.77
CA ILE A 4 -4.02 -2.37 -10.93
C ILE A 4 -2.58 -2.69 -11.37
N TRP A 5 -2.36 -3.84 -12.01
CA TRP A 5 -1.04 -4.20 -12.51
C TRP A 5 -0.60 -3.33 -13.68
N LYS A 6 -1.55 -2.83 -14.47
CA LYS A 6 -1.26 -1.94 -15.62
C LYS A 6 -1.27 -0.48 -15.22
N GLU A 7 -2.09 -0.10 -14.25
CA GLU A 7 -2.29 1.31 -13.87
C GLU A 7 -1.20 1.87 -12.96
N PHE A 8 -0.49 1.00 -12.24
CA PHE A 8 0.51 1.42 -11.25
C PHE A 8 1.88 0.82 -11.56
N SER A 9 2.92 1.47 -11.05
CA SER A 9 4.28 0.93 -11.09
C SER A 9 4.48 0.02 -9.90
N TRP A 10 5.03 -1.17 -10.16
CA TRP A 10 5.27 -2.20 -9.17
C TRP A 10 6.76 -2.50 -9.08
N LEU A 11 7.27 -2.60 -7.87
CA LEU A 11 8.69 -2.79 -7.60
C LEU A 11 8.93 -4.14 -6.95
N THR A 12 10.04 -4.78 -7.30
CA THR A 12 10.54 -5.92 -6.54
C THR A 12 11.02 -5.43 -5.18
N ILE A 13 11.29 -6.36 -4.26
CA ILE A 13 11.86 -5.99 -2.95
C ILE A 13 13.17 -5.24 -3.14
N SER A 14 14.04 -5.71 -4.04
CA SER A 14 15.32 -5.03 -4.33
C SER A 14 15.13 -3.65 -4.93
N GLU A 15 14.19 -3.50 -5.85
CA GLU A 15 13.88 -2.20 -6.46
C GLU A 15 13.29 -1.23 -5.44
N ALA A 16 12.42 -1.70 -4.56
CA ALA A 16 11.86 -0.87 -3.50
C ALA A 16 12.93 -0.40 -2.53
N ALA A 17 13.85 -1.28 -2.16
CA ALA A 17 14.99 -0.96 -1.30
C ALA A 17 15.86 0.13 -1.95
N ALA A 18 16.19 -0.03 -3.23
CA ALA A 18 16.97 0.95 -3.99
C ALA A 18 16.23 2.29 -4.09
N TYR A 19 14.95 2.26 -4.38
CA TYR A 19 14.11 3.46 -4.49
C TYR A 19 14.12 4.29 -3.20
N LEU A 20 14.06 3.61 -2.05
CA LEU A 20 14.04 4.28 -0.75
C LEU A 20 15.44 4.55 -0.18
N GLY A 21 16.48 3.89 -0.70
CA GLY A 21 17.82 3.99 -0.14
C GLY A 21 17.94 3.25 1.19
N VAL A 22 17.26 2.11 1.31
CA VAL A 22 17.31 1.26 2.51
C VAL A 22 17.73 -0.17 2.12
N GLU A 23 17.99 -1.00 3.11
CA GLU A 23 18.32 -2.40 2.86
C GLU A 23 17.06 -3.24 2.63
N ALA A 24 17.20 -4.33 1.88
CA ALA A 24 16.08 -5.23 1.59
C ALA A 24 15.42 -5.77 2.86
N LYS A 25 16.19 -5.98 3.93
CA LYS A 25 15.64 -6.46 5.20
C LYS A 25 14.64 -5.49 5.82
N ALA A 26 14.80 -4.18 5.56
CA ALA A 26 13.84 -3.17 6.02
C ALA A 26 12.50 -3.37 5.30
N ILE A 27 12.54 -3.60 3.99
CA ILE A 27 11.33 -3.87 3.21
C ILE A 27 10.62 -5.11 3.75
N ARG A 28 11.37 -6.20 3.99
CA ARG A 28 10.79 -7.46 4.51
C ARG A 28 10.19 -7.27 5.90
N SER A 29 10.83 -6.48 6.75
CA SER A 29 10.32 -6.15 8.08
C SER A 29 8.99 -5.43 8.01
N TRP A 30 8.88 -4.43 7.11
CA TRP A 30 7.62 -3.70 6.91
C TRP A 30 6.51 -4.57 6.35
N LEU A 31 6.82 -5.53 5.49
CA LEU A 31 5.85 -6.50 5.00
C LEU A 31 5.36 -7.40 6.14
N LYS A 32 6.27 -7.80 7.01
CA LYS A 32 5.97 -8.69 8.13
C LYS A 32 5.05 -8.03 9.17
N ASP A 33 5.25 -6.74 9.46
CA ASP A 33 4.44 -6.03 10.47
C ASP A 33 3.23 -5.31 9.88
N VAL A 34 2.93 -5.55 8.60
CA VAL A 34 1.79 -4.96 7.88
C VAL A 34 1.89 -3.45 7.69
N SER A 35 3.09 -2.88 7.82
CA SER A 35 3.33 -1.48 7.44
C SER A 35 3.29 -1.32 5.92
N LEU A 36 3.44 -2.41 5.19
CA LEU A 36 3.50 -2.46 3.75
C LEU A 36 2.81 -3.72 3.27
N LEU A 37 2.32 -3.71 2.04
CA LEU A 37 1.65 -4.84 1.42
C LEU A 37 2.27 -5.13 0.06
N ALA A 38 2.40 -6.41 -0.28
CA ALA A 38 2.90 -6.86 -1.56
C ALA A 38 2.00 -7.96 -2.09
N LEU A 39 2.00 -8.14 -3.41
CA LEU A 39 1.30 -9.24 -4.07
C LEU A 39 2.27 -9.99 -4.99
N PRO A 40 2.04 -11.30 -5.20
CA PRO A 40 2.77 -12.04 -6.22
C PRO A 40 2.46 -11.48 -7.61
N SER A 41 3.49 -11.26 -8.40
CA SER A 41 3.31 -10.83 -9.79
C SER A 41 2.65 -11.92 -10.61
N PRO A 42 1.69 -11.58 -11.50
CA PRO A 42 1.12 -12.57 -12.43
C PRO A 42 2.15 -13.16 -13.39
N GLU A 43 3.28 -12.47 -13.60
CA GLU A 43 4.30 -12.91 -14.56
C GLU A 43 5.22 -14.00 -14.01
N ASP A 44 5.69 -13.84 -12.76
CA ASP A 44 6.71 -14.73 -12.20
C ASP A 44 6.40 -15.24 -10.78
N GLY A 45 5.29 -14.79 -10.20
CA GLY A 45 4.89 -15.19 -8.84
C GLY A 45 5.71 -14.56 -7.72
N LYS A 46 6.70 -13.74 -8.03
CA LYS A 46 7.51 -13.06 -7.02
C LYS A 46 6.80 -11.81 -6.51
N LEU A 47 7.06 -11.46 -5.26
CA LEU A 47 6.40 -10.33 -4.62
C LEU A 47 6.73 -9.01 -5.30
N ARG A 48 5.71 -8.18 -5.45
CA ARG A 48 5.80 -6.80 -5.96
C ARG A 48 5.09 -5.86 -5.03
N ILE A 49 5.64 -4.66 -4.91
CA ILE A 49 5.14 -3.60 -4.04
C ILE A 49 4.75 -2.41 -4.92
N PRO A 50 3.54 -1.87 -4.80
CA PRO A 50 3.20 -0.66 -5.57
C PRO A 50 4.05 0.51 -5.09
N GLN A 51 4.71 1.17 -6.02
CA GLN A 51 5.58 2.31 -5.72
C GLN A 51 4.82 3.40 -4.95
N VAL A 52 3.54 3.56 -5.24
CA VAL A 52 2.69 4.60 -4.61
C VAL A 52 2.49 4.37 -3.10
N PHE A 53 2.78 3.18 -2.59
CA PHE A 53 2.74 2.91 -1.15
C PHE A 53 3.98 3.44 -0.43
N LEU A 54 5.00 3.88 -1.17
CA LEU A 54 6.29 4.26 -0.62
C LEU A 54 6.49 5.77 -0.66
N VAL A 55 7.16 6.29 0.35
CA VAL A 55 7.57 7.70 0.43
C VAL A 55 9.08 7.74 0.37
N ALA A 56 9.63 8.26 -0.73
CA ALA A 56 11.07 8.45 -0.90
C ALA A 56 11.48 9.78 -0.27
N ALA A 57 12.65 9.79 0.35
CA ALA A 57 13.19 11.03 0.92
C ALA A 57 13.68 11.95 -0.20
N GLU A 58 13.37 13.23 -0.09
CA GLU A 58 13.87 14.26 -1.02
C GLU A 58 15.22 14.81 -0.55
N SER A 59 15.47 14.77 0.77
CA SER A 59 16.71 15.24 1.37
C SER A 59 17.17 14.25 2.44
N GLU A 60 18.47 14.28 2.73
CA GLU A 60 19.03 13.47 3.79
C GLU A 60 18.36 13.84 5.12
N GLY A 61 17.97 12.83 5.89
CA GLY A 61 17.26 13.01 7.15
C GLY A 61 15.74 13.03 7.05
N ASP A 62 15.18 13.14 5.83
CA ASP A 62 13.74 13.06 5.63
C ASP A 62 13.25 11.64 5.85
N TYR A 63 11.97 11.53 6.20
CA TYR A 63 11.34 10.21 6.31
C TYR A 63 11.41 9.46 4.97
N ARG A 64 11.71 8.18 5.06
CA ARG A 64 11.66 7.25 3.92
C ARG A 64 11.08 5.92 4.38
N GLY A 65 10.17 5.38 3.59
CA GLY A 65 9.54 4.11 3.94
C GLY A 65 8.11 4.02 3.42
N PRO A 66 7.31 3.11 4.00
CA PRO A 66 5.88 3.04 3.68
C PRO A 66 5.17 4.33 4.07
N LEU A 67 4.10 4.67 3.35
CA LEU A 67 3.21 5.75 3.75
C LEU A 67 2.77 5.48 5.20
N GLU A 68 3.04 6.41 6.11
CA GLU A 68 2.90 6.18 7.55
C GLU A 68 1.51 5.80 8.01
N VAL A 69 0.48 6.31 7.34
CA VAL A 69 -0.92 6.03 7.69
C VAL A 69 -1.46 4.73 7.08
N LEU A 70 -0.64 4.03 6.30
CA LEU A 70 -1.07 2.84 5.56
C LEU A 70 -1.38 1.66 6.50
N ARG A 71 -0.53 1.42 7.49
CA ARG A 71 -0.63 0.26 8.38
C ARG A 71 -1.99 0.12 9.06
N GLY A 72 -2.50 1.21 9.63
CA GLY A 72 -3.79 1.17 10.33
C GLY A 72 -4.94 0.74 9.43
N THR A 73 -4.94 1.21 8.18
CA THR A 73 -5.97 0.84 7.21
C THR A 73 -5.81 -0.63 6.78
N LEU A 74 -4.58 -1.07 6.51
CA LEU A 74 -4.32 -2.46 6.12
C LEU A 74 -4.72 -3.45 7.22
N ILE A 75 -4.43 -3.13 8.48
CA ILE A 75 -4.84 -3.96 9.61
C ILE A 75 -6.36 -4.03 9.71
N LEU A 76 -7.04 -2.90 9.56
CA LEU A 76 -8.50 -2.84 9.62
C LEU A 76 -9.14 -3.73 8.55
N LEU A 77 -8.62 -3.69 7.33
CA LEU A 77 -9.11 -4.54 6.23
C LEU A 77 -8.84 -6.02 6.52
N ARG A 78 -7.64 -6.35 6.97
CA ARG A 78 -7.27 -7.73 7.31
C ARG A 78 -8.16 -8.29 8.42
N ASP A 79 -8.35 -7.54 9.49
CA ASP A 79 -9.20 -7.95 10.62
C ASP A 79 -10.65 -8.13 10.18
N GLY A 80 -11.07 -7.40 9.16
CA GLY A 80 -12.41 -7.53 8.57
C GLY A 80 -12.55 -8.66 7.55
N GLY A 81 -11.50 -9.47 7.35
CA GLY A 81 -11.56 -10.64 6.50
C GLY A 81 -11.07 -10.43 5.06
N PHE A 82 -10.54 -9.27 4.72
CA PHE A 82 -9.98 -9.03 3.40
C PHE A 82 -8.70 -9.84 3.21
N SER A 83 -8.59 -10.53 2.07
CA SER A 83 -7.30 -11.10 1.65
C SER A 83 -6.36 -9.96 1.22
N ASP A 84 -5.08 -10.27 1.08
CA ASP A 84 -4.10 -9.29 0.59
C ASP A 84 -4.47 -8.76 -0.79
N ALA A 85 -4.94 -9.65 -1.68
CA ALA A 85 -5.38 -9.25 -3.02
C ALA A 85 -6.60 -8.33 -2.96
N GLU A 86 -7.58 -8.64 -2.12
CA GLU A 86 -8.76 -7.80 -1.94
C GLU A 86 -8.41 -6.45 -1.35
N ALA A 87 -7.53 -6.41 -0.34
CA ALA A 87 -7.08 -5.17 0.26
C ALA A 87 -6.32 -4.30 -0.75
N MET A 88 -5.43 -4.91 -1.53
CA MET A 88 -4.66 -4.20 -2.55
C MET A 88 -5.59 -3.60 -3.61
N ASN A 89 -6.53 -4.39 -4.13
CA ASN A 89 -7.48 -3.90 -5.12
C ASN A 89 -8.32 -2.74 -4.60
N TRP A 90 -8.79 -2.82 -3.36
CA TRP A 90 -9.57 -1.73 -2.77
C TRP A 90 -8.72 -0.46 -2.61
N MET A 91 -7.51 -0.60 -2.09
CA MET A 91 -6.62 0.55 -1.86
C MET A 91 -6.27 1.30 -3.15
N LEU A 92 -6.16 0.58 -4.27
CA LEU A 92 -5.70 1.12 -5.55
C LEU A 92 -6.83 1.38 -6.54
N SER A 93 -8.09 1.17 -6.15
CA SER A 93 -9.26 1.41 -7.02
C SER A 93 -10.09 2.56 -6.47
N GLU A 94 -10.72 3.30 -7.37
CA GLU A 94 -11.57 4.41 -6.97
C GLU A 94 -12.77 3.93 -6.16
N ASP A 95 -13.04 4.58 -5.04
CA ASP A 95 -14.19 4.31 -4.18
C ASP A 95 -15.14 5.50 -4.23
N ASP A 96 -16.39 5.24 -4.61
CA ASP A 96 -17.39 6.30 -4.80
C ASP A 96 -17.62 7.11 -3.51
N SER A 97 -17.53 6.46 -2.35
CA SER A 97 -17.71 7.15 -1.06
C SER A 97 -16.58 8.13 -0.76
N LEU A 98 -15.41 7.93 -1.35
CA LEU A 98 -14.26 8.79 -1.16
C LEU A 98 -14.04 9.76 -2.33
N GLY A 99 -14.60 9.46 -3.49
CA GLY A 99 -14.38 10.24 -4.71
C GLY A 99 -12.97 10.13 -5.27
N ASP A 100 -12.19 9.15 -4.81
CA ASP A 100 -10.80 8.92 -5.19
C ASP A 100 -10.41 7.50 -4.77
N THR A 101 -9.18 7.09 -5.10
CA THR A 101 -8.66 5.86 -4.53
C THR A 101 -8.41 6.06 -3.03
N PRO A 102 -8.62 5.03 -2.21
CA PRO A 102 -8.30 5.13 -0.78
C PRO A 102 -6.86 5.54 -0.54
N LEU A 103 -5.92 5.07 -1.36
CA LEU A 103 -4.52 5.47 -1.23
C LEU A 103 -4.32 6.97 -1.42
N ASN A 104 -4.90 7.56 -2.47
CA ASN A 104 -4.81 9.00 -2.69
C ASN A 104 -5.48 9.79 -1.57
N ALA A 105 -6.59 9.29 -1.06
CA ALA A 105 -7.26 9.91 0.09
C ALA A 105 -6.39 9.90 1.33
N LEU A 106 -5.65 8.80 1.59
CA LEU A 106 -4.68 8.74 2.68
C LEU A 106 -3.56 9.75 2.49
N ARG A 107 -3.00 9.85 1.27
CA ARG A 107 -1.95 10.83 0.96
C ARG A 107 -2.43 12.26 1.13
N ALA A 108 -3.70 12.51 0.90
CA ALA A 108 -4.31 13.83 1.09
C ALA A 108 -4.71 14.13 2.54
N GLY A 109 -4.36 13.25 3.48
CA GLY A 109 -4.65 13.44 4.89
C GLY A 109 -6.05 13.03 5.33
N ARG A 110 -6.80 12.32 4.49
CA ARG A 110 -8.19 11.93 4.77
C ARG A 110 -8.27 10.55 5.47
N LYS A 111 -7.39 10.31 6.41
CA LYS A 111 -7.28 9.03 7.13
C LYS A 111 -8.59 8.60 7.78
N LYS A 112 -9.28 9.52 8.43
CA LYS A 112 -10.55 9.20 9.12
C LYS A 112 -11.64 8.74 8.14
N ALA A 113 -11.75 9.42 7.00
CA ALA A 113 -12.72 9.04 5.97
C ALA A 113 -12.42 7.65 5.40
N VAL A 114 -11.15 7.37 5.11
CA VAL A 114 -10.72 6.07 4.58
C VAL A 114 -11.02 4.96 5.58
N ARG A 115 -10.69 5.15 6.84
CA ARG A 115 -10.92 4.15 7.90
C ARG A 115 -12.41 3.89 8.13
N ARG A 116 -13.24 4.94 7.99
CA ARG A 116 -14.68 4.78 8.12
C ARG A 116 -15.24 3.90 7.00
N VAL A 117 -14.83 4.14 5.77
CA VAL A 117 -15.27 3.34 4.62
C VAL A 117 -14.77 1.90 4.75
N ALA A 118 -13.48 1.72 5.07
CA ALA A 118 -12.88 0.40 5.26
C ALA A 118 -13.61 -0.38 6.36
N GLY A 119 -13.91 0.27 7.48
CA GLY A 119 -14.62 -0.36 8.59
C GLY A 119 -16.04 -0.79 8.22
N ALA A 120 -16.72 -0.03 7.38
CA ALA A 120 -18.05 -0.38 6.90
C ALA A 120 -18.04 -1.58 5.96
N LEU A 121 -16.98 -1.74 5.16
CA LEU A 121 -16.83 -2.85 4.21
C LEU A 121 -16.35 -4.13 4.91
N ALA A 122 -15.62 -4.00 5.99
CA ALA A 122 -14.92 -5.09 6.67
C ALA A 122 -15.77 -5.76 7.78
N LEU A 123 -17.03 -5.95 7.52
CA LEU A 123 -17.95 -6.56 8.49
C LEU A 123 -17.97 -8.08 8.40
#